data_18f6631e6c22687c1c890a77531fd2fa
#
_entry.id   18f6631e6c22687c1c890a77531fd2fa
#
_cell.length_a   1.000
_cell.length_b   1.000
_cell.length_c   1.000
_cell.angle_alpha   90.00
_cell.angle_beta   90.00
_cell.angle_gamma   90.00
#
_symmetry.space_group_name_H-M   'P 1'
#
loop_
_entity.id
_entity.type
_entity.pdbx_description
1 polymer ?
#
loop_
_entity_poly.entity_id
_entity_poly.type
_entity_poly.pdbx_seq_one_letter_code
_entity_poly.pdbx_strand_id
1 'polypeptide(L)'
;AARRQARIDQGEEVVVGVNRYQPDEEEAVEILSVDNMAVRDAQLRRLESVRISRDEARCQEALQVLEHVAGDDGQNQNLLACAMDAVRARATVGEISTALENVFGRHRAETMTISGIYGAAVQDDESFSSAQAAVRSFADRVGRQPRLLVAKLGQDGHDRGARVIATAFADLGFDVDIGPLFQTPADAVRQAVENDVHVIGVSSQAAAHRTLIPEVMAELERQSASDIIVVLGGVIPPQDHVEMYKLGVAAIYGPGTHVPAAAQGIVDLLGQRQR
;
A
#
# COMPACT_ATOMS: atom_id res chain seq x y z
N ALA A 1 -8.12 14.54 -3.28
CA ALA A 1 -7.95 13.76 -2.06
C ALA A 1 -7.22 14.59 -0.98
N ALA A 2 -5.99 15.13 -1.21
CA ALA A 2 -5.22 15.87 -0.21
C ALA A 2 -5.95 17.10 0.37
N ARG A 3 -6.60 17.95 -0.46
CA ARG A 3 -7.42 19.06 0.01
C ARG A 3 -8.59 18.65 0.90
N ARG A 4 -9.19 17.49 0.62
CA ARG A 4 -10.27 16.95 1.46
C ARG A 4 -9.71 16.48 2.80
N GLN A 5 -8.57 15.82 2.79
CA GLN A 5 -7.91 15.40 4.03
C GLN A 5 -7.55 16.60 4.92
N ALA A 6 -7.02 17.67 4.33
CA ALA A 6 -6.72 18.89 5.06
C ALA A 6 -7.97 19.46 5.76
N ARG A 7 -9.14 19.52 5.09
CA ARG A 7 -10.41 19.96 5.70
C ARG A 7 -10.89 19.03 6.82
N ILE A 8 -10.68 17.72 6.66
CA ILE A 8 -10.99 16.74 7.72
C ILE A 8 -10.10 16.97 8.94
N ASP A 9 -8.82 17.16 8.73
CA ASP A 9 -7.83 17.37 9.79
C ASP A 9 -8.10 18.71 10.53
N GLN A 10 -8.52 19.75 9.82
CA GLN A 10 -8.94 21.03 10.41
C GLN A 10 -10.34 21.00 11.06
N GLY A 11 -11.07 19.89 10.94
CA GLY A 11 -12.43 19.77 11.46
C GLY A 11 -13.51 20.52 10.67
N GLU A 12 -13.16 21.08 9.49
CA GLU A 12 -14.12 21.73 8.58
C GLU A 12 -15.04 20.73 7.90
N GLU A 13 -14.53 19.53 7.62
CA GLU A 13 -15.33 18.42 7.09
C GLU A 13 -15.48 17.33 8.16
N VAL A 14 -16.72 17.06 8.55
CA VAL A 14 -17.05 16.06 9.56
C VAL A 14 -17.30 14.71 8.88
N VAL A 15 -16.54 13.72 9.31
CA VAL A 15 -16.78 12.29 9.01
C VAL A 15 -17.22 11.65 10.31
N VAL A 16 -18.52 11.38 10.43
CA VAL A 16 -19.15 10.82 11.65
C VAL A 16 -18.48 9.50 12.04
N GLY A 17 -18.14 9.37 13.32
CA GLY A 17 -17.45 8.19 13.85
C GLY A 17 -15.96 8.11 13.50
N VAL A 18 -15.40 9.09 12.76
CA VAL A 18 -13.98 9.12 12.38
C VAL A 18 -13.26 10.29 13.01
N ASN A 19 -13.63 11.56 12.68
CA ASN A 19 -13.02 12.73 13.29
C ASN A 19 -13.96 13.48 14.27
N ARG A 20 -15.25 13.11 14.29
CA ARG A 20 -16.25 13.59 15.26
C ARG A 20 -17.28 12.53 15.57
N TYR A 21 -17.94 12.70 16.72
CA TYR A 21 -19.02 11.82 17.19
C TYR A 21 -18.58 10.35 17.28
N GLN A 22 -17.37 10.14 17.77
CA GLN A 22 -16.89 8.81 18.13
C GLN A 22 -17.61 8.37 19.42
N PRO A 23 -18.01 7.10 19.57
CA PRO A 23 -18.52 6.58 20.82
C PRO A 23 -17.39 6.55 21.86
N ASP A 24 -17.73 6.76 23.15
CA ASP A 24 -16.78 6.68 24.27
C ASP A 24 -16.27 5.24 24.47
N GLU A 25 -17.10 4.25 24.14
CA GLU A 25 -16.78 2.84 24.16
C GLU A 25 -17.19 2.22 22.81
N GLU A 26 -16.26 1.55 22.15
CA GLU A 26 -16.58 0.73 20.97
C GLU A 26 -17.04 -0.65 21.41
N GLU A 27 -18.24 -1.06 21.01
CA GLU A 27 -18.66 -2.45 21.12
C GLU A 27 -17.74 -3.34 20.29
N ALA A 28 -17.26 -4.43 20.88
CA ALA A 28 -16.44 -5.41 20.18
C ALA A 28 -17.28 -6.07 19.08
N VAL A 29 -17.01 -5.69 17.83
CA VAL A 29 -17.64 -6.32 16.67
C VAL A 29 -16.81 -7.53 16.27
N GLU A 30 -17.48 -8.67 16.06
CA GLU A 30 -16.83 -9.86 15.54
C GLU A 30 -16.33 -9.58 14.10
N ILE A 31 -15.01 -9.49 13.95
CA ILE A 31 -14.37 -9.24 12.66
C ILE A 31 -14.04 -10.59 12.04
N LEU A 32 -14.54 -10.82 10.81
CA LEU A 32 -14.20 -12.01 10.03
C LEU A 32 -12.70 -12.02 9.73
N SER A 33 -11.97 -12.92 10.37
CA SER A 33 -10.57 -13.15 10.10
C SER A 33 -10.41 -14.11 8.93
N VAL A 34 -9.73 -13.67 7.86
CA VAL A 34 -9.43 -14.51 6.70
C VAL A 34 -8.01 -15.06 6.86
N ASP A 35 -7.88 -16.39 6.90
CA ASP A 35 -6.59 -17.05 6.79
C ASP A 35 -6.09 -16.98 5.34
N ASN A 36 -5.26 -15.98 5.07
CA ASN A 36 -4.74 -15.71 3.73
C ASN A 36 -3.89 -16.86 3.18
N MET A 37 -3.17 -17.60 4.04
CA MET A 37 -2.37 -18.76 3.61
C MET A 37 -3.26 -19.91 3.19
N ALA A 38 -4.26 -20.26 4.00
CA ALA A 38 -5.22 -21.31 3.66
C ALA A 38 -6.00 -20.99 2.37
N VAL A 39 -6.42 -19.73 2.20
CA VAL A 39 -7.10 -19.26 0.97
C VAL A 39 -6.18 -19.38 -0.24
N ARG A 40 -4.92 -18.94 -0.13
CA ARG A 40 -3.92 -19.05 -1.19
C ARG A 40 -3.70 -20.50 -1.60
N ASP A 41 -3.47 -21.39 -0.64
CA ASP A 41 -3.23 -22.80 -0.90
C ASP A 41 -4.44 -23.51 -1.52
N ALA A 42 -5.65 -23.16 -1.07
CA ALA A 42 -6.88 -23.65 -1.68
C ALA A 42 -6.98 -23.18 -3.15
N GLN A 43 -6.65 -21.93 -3.44
CA GLN A 43 -6.68 -21.39 -4.80
C GLN A 43 -5.62 -22.03 -5.70
N LEU A 44 -4.41 -22.26 -5.21
CA LEU A 44 -3.35 -22.95 -5.98
C LEU A 44 -3.78 -24.37 -6.35
N ARG A 45 -4.33 -25.13 -5.40
CA ARG A 45 -4.88 -26.49 -5.68
C ARG A 45 -6.00 -26.43 -6.71
N ARG A 46 -6.88 -25.43 -6.65
CA ARG A 46 -7.95 -25.25 -7.64
C ARG A 46 -7.40 -24.97 -9.03
N LEU A 47 -6.41 -24.08 -9.16
CA LEU A 47 -5.75 -23.78 -10.44
C LEU A 47 -5.06 -25.00 -11.03
N GLU A 48 -4.35 -25.77 -10.22
CA GLU A 48 -3.72 -27.02 -10.64
C GLU A 48 -4.77 -28.03 -11.15
N SER A 49 -5.85 -28.23 -10.41
CA SER A 49 -6.95 -29.11 -10.85
C SER A 49 -7.58 -28.66 -12.17
N VAL A 50 -7.74 -27.35 -12.38
CA VAL A 50 -8.25 -26.80 -13.65
C VAL A 50 -7.29 -27.13 -14.79
N ARG A 51 -5.99 -26.92 -14.62
CA ARG A 51 -4.96 -27.16 -15.64
C ARG A 51 -4.84 -28.63 -16.01
N ILE A 52 -4.90 -29.54 -15.02
CA ILE A 52 -4.82 -30.98 -15.25
C ILE A 52 -6.07 -31.49 -16.00
N SER A 53 -7.25 -30.94 -15.74
CA SER A 53 -8.52 -31.47 -16.26
C SER A 53 -9.03 -30.78 -17.54
N ARG A 54 -8.37 -29.72 -18.02
CA ARG A 54 -8.77 -29.01 -19.24
C ARG A 54 -8.17 -29.63 -20.50
N ASP A 55 -8.77 -29.36 -21.63
CA ASP A 55 -8.14 -29.58 -22.94
C ASP A 55 -7.12 -28.47 -23.19
N GLU A 56 -5.84 -28.81 -23.01
CA GLU A 56 -4.74 -27.84 -23.10
C GLU A 56 -4.60 -27.28 -24.53
N ALA A 57 -4.76 -28.14 -25.57
CA ALA A 57 -4.64 -27.70 -26.96
C ALA A 57 -5.69 -26.66 -27.30
N ARG A 58 -6.94 -26.90 -26.94
CA ARG A 58 -8.05 -25.97 -27.11
C ARG A 58 -7.86 -24.67 -26.34
N CYS A 59 -7.30 -24.76 -25.12
CA CYS A 59 -7.04 -23.58 -24.31
C CYS A 59 -5.97 -22.70 -24.94
N GLN A 60 -4.87 -23.29 -25.40
CA GLN A 60 -3.78 -22.58 -26.07
C GLN A 60 -4.24 -21.95 -27.41
N GLU A 61 -5.02 -22.67 -28.21
CA GLU A 61 -5.62 -22.12 -29.43
C GLU A 61 -6.48 -20.87 -29.15
N ALA A 62 -7.34 -20.92 -28.13
CA ALA A 62 -8.18 -19.78 -27.78
C ALA A 62 -7.36 -18.57 -27.27
N LEU A 63 -6.26 -18.80 -26.53
CA LEU A 63 -5.34 -17.75 -26.10
C LEU A 63 -4.57 -17.14 -27.28
N GLN A 64 -4.12 -17.94 -28.24
CA GLN A 64 -3.46 -17.49 -29.45
C GLN A 64 -4.41 -16.63 -30.33
N VAL A 65 -5.68 -17.04 -30.45
CA VAL A 65 -6.71 -16.23 -31.14
C VAL A 65 -6.88 -14.88 -30.45
N LEU A 66 -6.97 -14.86 -29.11
CA LEU A 66 -7.08 -13.62 -28.34
C LEU A 66 -5.86 -12.70 -28.57
N GLU A 67 -4.64 -13.24 -28.53
CA GLU A 67 -3.40 -12.50 -28.76
C GLU A 67 -3.33 -11.96 -30.20
N HIS A 68 -3.71 -12.76 -31.20
CA HIS A 68 -3.75 -12.34 -32.59
C HIS A 68 -4.73 -11.19 -32.81
N VAL A 69 -5.96 -11.33 -32.27
CA VAL A 69 -6.99 -10.28 -32.36
C VAL A 69 -6.60 -9.00 -31.65
N ALA A 70 -5.87 -9.12 -30.54
CA ALA A 70 -5.34 -7.96 -29.82
C ALA A 70 -4.27 -7.20 -30.62
N GLY A 71 -3.51 -7.91 -31.46
CA GLY A 71 -2.49 -7.32 -32.34
C GLY A 71 -3.03 -6.75 -33.66
N ASP A 72 -4.22 -7.16 -34.08
CA ASP A 72 -4.88 -6.67 -35.27
C ASP A 72 -5.74 -5.46 -34.87
N ASP A 73 -5.45 -4.25 -35.28
CA ASP A 73 -6.05 -2.95 -34.90
C ASP A 73 -7.54 -2.93 -34.44
N GLY A 74 -8.04 -4.07 -34.03
CA GLY A 74 -9.29 -4.29 -33.27
C GLY A 74 -10.57 -3.98 -34.03
N GLN A 75 -10.49 -3.70 -35.36
CA GLN A 75 -11.65 -3.22 -36.09
C GLN A 75 -12.68 -4.32 -36.44
N ASN A 76 -12.28 -5.58 -36.40
CA ASN A 76 -13.14 -6.67 -36.91
C ASN A 76 -13.56 -7.72 -35.86
N GLN A 77 -12.98 -7.74 -34.65
CA GLN A 77 -13.33 -8.72 -33.65
C GLN A 77 -13.34 -8.12 -32.21
N ASN A 78 -14.25 -8.63 -31.39
CA ASN A 78 -14.42 -8.17 -30.02
C ASN A 78 -13.50 -8.96 -29.07
N LEU A 79 -12.50 -8.29 -28.47
CA LEU A 79 -11.57 -8.89 -27.53
C LEU A 79 -12.28 -9.59 -26.34
N LEU A 80 -13.41 -9.03 -25.87
CA LEU A 80 -14.18 -9.65 -24.80
C LEU A 80 -14.78 -10.99 -25.26
N ALA A 81 -15.27 -11.10 -26.50
CA ALA A 81 -15.77 -12.36 -27.03
C ALA A 81 -14.66 -13.42 -27.11
N CYS A 82 -13.46 -13.05 -27.60
CA CYS A 82 -12.30 -13.96 -27.63
C CYS A 82 -11.86 -14.38 -26.22
N ALA A 83 -11.86 -13.44 -25.25
CA ALA A 83 -11.57 -13.75 -23.86
C ALA A 83 -12.62 -14.71 -23.25
N MET A 84 -13.91 -14.55 -23.57
CA MET A 84 -14.98 -15.48 -23.16
C MET A 84 -14.75 -16.88 -23.74
N ASP A 85 -14.30 -17.01 -24.97
CA ASP A 85 -14.01 -18.32 -25.56
C ASP A 85 -12.79 -18.97 -24.90
N ALA A 86 -11.76 -18.18 -24.55
CA ALA A 86 -10.64 -18.65 -23.73
C ALA A 86 -11.11 -19.13 -22.34
N VAL A 87 -12.02 -18.39 -21.66
CA VAL A 87 -12.62 -18.83 -20.40
C VAL A 87 -13.42 -20.14 -20.56
N ARG A 88 -14.19 -20.29 -21.64
CA ARG A 88 -14.90 -21.54 -21.95
C ARG A 88 -13.96 -22.72 -22.20
N ALA A 89 -12.77 -22.44 -22.74
CA ALA A 89 -11.67 -23.40 -22.86
C ALA A 89 -10.90 -23.59 -21.53
N ARG A 90 -11.37 -22.97 -20.42
CA ARG A 90 -10.81 -23.02 -19.08
C ARG A 90 -9.41 -22.39 -18.93
N ALA A 91 -9.13 -21.36 -19.74
CA ALA A 91 -8.01 -20.48 -19.50
C ALA A 91 -8.20 -19.73 -18.16
N THR A 92 -7.11 -19.54 -17.43
CA THR A 92 -7.11 -18.74 -16.20
C THR A 92 -7.07 -17.25 -16.50
N VAL A 93 -7.48 -16.42 -15.55
CA VAL A 93 -7.37 -14.95 -15.68
C VAL A 93 -5.93 -14.52 -15.97
N GLY A 94 -4.94 -15.18 -15.33
CA GLY A 94 -3.53 -14.88 -15.57
C GLY A 94 -3.10 -15.18 -17.00
N GLU A 95 -3.52 -16.31 -17.58
CA GLU A 95 -3.19 -16.68 -18.97
C GLU A 95 -3.82 -15.71 -19.97
N ILE A 96 -5.08 -15.31 -19.77
CA ILE A 96 -5.75 -14.30 -20.59
C ILE A 96 -5.02 -12.94 -20.47
N SER A 97 -4.68 -12.53 -19.26
CA SER A 97 -3.94 -11.29 -19.04
C SER A 97 -2.56 -11.32 -19.69
N THR A 98 -1.86 -12.45 -19.65
CA THR A 98 -0.56 -12.60 -20.29
C THR A 98 -0.67 -12.49 -21.81
N ALA A 99 -1.68 -13.12 -22.43
CA ALA A 99 -1.92 -13.00 -23.87
C ALA A 99 -2.14 -11.54 -24.31
N LEU A 100 -2.89 -10.77 -23.52
CA LEU A 100 -3.09 -9.34 -23.79
C LEU A 100 -1.83 -8.51 -23.48
N GLU A 101 -1.07 -8.86 -22.44
CA GLU A 101 0.17 -8.18 -22.05
C GLU A 101 1.26 -8.36 -23.11
N ASN A 102 1.33 -9.51 -23.79
CA ASN A 102 2.27 -9.75 -24.89
C ASN A 102 2.09 -8.72 -26.03
N VAL A 103 0.87 -8.22 -26.24
CA VAL A 103 0.57 -7.27 -27.30
C VAL A 103 0.63 -5.82 -26.80
N PHE A 104 -0.05 -5.52 -25.69
CA PHE A 104 -0.20 -4.15 -25.22
C PHE A 104 0.89 -3.72 -24.22
N GLY A 105 1.68 -4.66 -23.71
CA GLY A 105 2.56 -4.42 -22.56
C GLY A 105 1.77 -4.18 -21.29
N ARG A 106 2.49 -4.08 -20.18
CA ARG A 106 1.90 -3.75 -18.86
C ARG A 106 2.01 -2.26 -18.60
N HIS A 107 0.88 -1.61 -18.39
CA HIS A 107 0.87 -0.22 -17.96
C HIS A 107 1.55 -0.08 -16.59
N ARG A 108 2.56 0.76 -16.52
CA ARG A 108 3.21 1.19 -15.28
C ARG A 108 2.83 2.64 -15.04
N ALA A 109 1.99 2.87 -14.02
CA ALA A 109 1.64 4.22 -13.63
C ALA A 109 2.88 4.95 -13.12
N GLU A 110 3.16 6.14 -13.67
CA GLU A 110 4.17 7.02 -13.10
C GLU A 110 3.69 7.53 -11.73
N THR A 111 4.50 7.30 -10.72
CA THR A 111 4.21 7.78 -9.37
C THR A 111 4.77 9.20 -9.25
N MET A 112 3.94 10.19 -9.52
CA MET A 112 4.31 11.60 -9.29
C MET A 112 3.86 12.02 -7.90
N THR A 113 4.79 12.49 -7.08
CA THR A 113 4.47 13.16 -5.82
C THR A 113 4.05 14.59 -6.15
N ILE A 114 2.81 14.94 -5.83
CA ILE A 114 2.32 16.31 -5.97
C ILE A 114 2.51 16.99 -4.62
N SER A 115 3.44 17.94 -4.51
CA SER A 115 3.70 18.73 -3.30
C SER A 115 2.94 20.06 -3.30
N GLY A 116 2.80 20.66 -2.12
CA GLY A 116 2.21 21.98 -1.92
C GLY A 116 0.68 22.01 -1.81
N ILE A 117 -0.03 20.91 -2.06
CA ILE A 117 -1.51 20.91 -2.05
C ILE A 117 -2.09 20.81 -0.63
N TYR A 118 -1.49 19.96 0.21
CA TYR A 118 -1.92 19.79 1.59
C TYR A 118 -1.47 20.99 2.43
N GLY A 119 -0.20 21.36 2.36
CA GLY A 119 0.38 22.46 3.09
C GLY A 119 -0.30 23.82 2.79
N ALA A 120 -0.65 24.08 1.54
CA ALA A 120 -1.38 25.30 1.18
C ALA A 120 -2.79 25.37 1.81
N ALA A 121 -3.39 24.23 2.13
CA ALA A 121 -4.71 24.19 2.76
C ALA A 121 -4.67 24.30 4.29
N VAL A 122 -3.50 24.07 4.92
CA VAL A 122 -3.32 24.04 6.39
C VAL A 122 -2.28 25.05 6.89
N GLN A 123 -1.99 26.12 6.13
CA GLN A 123 -0.92 27.07 6.43
C GLN A 123 -1.04 27.73 7.81
N ASP A 124 -2.25 27.94 8.30
CA ASP A 124 -2.53 28.59 9.58
C ASP A 124 -2.71 27.60 10.75
N ASP A 125 -2.46 26.31 10.52
CA ASP A 125 -2.61 25.26 11.53
C ASP A 125 -1.33 25.15 12.38
N GLU A 126 -1.46 25.38 13.70
CA GLU A 126 -0.36 25.29 14.65
C GLU A 126 0.26 23.89 14.68
N SER A 127 -0.54 22.83 14.53
CA SER A 127 -0.04 21.45 14.53
C SER A 127 0.81 21.14 13.30
N PHE A 128 0.42 21.70 12.15
CA PHE A 128 1.20 21.60 10.91
C PHE A 128 2.55 22.32 11.06
N SER A 129 2.53 23.56 11.56
CA SER A 129 3.73 24.35 11.78
C SER A 129 4.68 23.71 12.80
N SER A 130 4.12 23.11 13.86
CA SER A 130 4.89 22.37 14.88
C SER A 130 5.55 21.12 14.29
N ALA A 131 4.82 20.33 13.52
CA ALA A 131 5.35 19.14 12.86
C ALA A 131 6.45 19.51 11.85
N GLN A 132 6.29 20.57 11.07
CA GLN A 132 7.34 21.08 10.18
C GLN A 132 8.60 21.52 10.95
N ALA A 133 8.43 22.16 12.11
CA ALA A 133 9.56 22.55 12.95
C ALA A 133 10.32 21.33 13.49
N ALA A 134 9.59 20.29 13.89
CA ALA A 134 10.20 19.03 14.34
C ALA A 134 10.98 18.32 13.22
N VAL A 135 10.42 18.28 11.99
CA VAL A 135 11.10 17.73 10.81
C VAL A 135 12.37 18.50 10.51
N ARG A 136 12.33 19.83 10.53
CA ARG A 136 13.54 20.69 10.36
C ARG A 136 14.57 20.43 11.44
N SER A 137 14.16 20.36 12.70
CA SER A 137 15.07 20.08 13.82
C SER A 137 15.73 18.70 13.70
N PHE A 138 15.02 17.70 13.19
CA PHE A 138 15.59 16.41 12.86
C PHE A 138 16.64 16.54 11.76
N ALA A 139 16.32 17.23 10.67
CA ALA A 139 17.21 17.43 9.54
C ALA A 139 18.51 18.17 9.95
N ASP A 140 18.38 19.21 10.76
CA ASP A 140 19.53 19.96 11.28
C ASP A 140 20.46 19.10 12.15
N ARG A 141 19.90 18.19 12.92
CA ARG A 141 20.65 17.28 13.81
C ARG A 141 21.32 16.14 13.04
N VAL A 142 20.61 15.56 12.05
CA VAL A 142 21.04 14.36 11.32
C VAL A 142 21.82 14.69 10.04
N GLY A 143 21.66 15.93 9.54
CA GLY A 143 22.26 16.39 8.30
C GLY A 143 21.46 16.06 7.04
N ARG A 144 20.29 15.43 7.17
CA ARG A 144 19.36 15.13 6.06
C ARG A 144 17.91 15.06 6.52
N GLN A 145 16.98 15.24 5.60
CA GLN A 145 15.56 15.10 5.85
C GLN A 145 15.21 13.67 6.31
N PRO A 146 14.19 13.50 7.18
CA PRO A 146 13.65 12.18 7.45
C PRO A 146 13.08 11.61 6.17
N ARG A 147 13.51 10.40 5.78
CA ARG A 147 13.09 9.77 4.53
C ARG A 147 12.15 8.62 4.79
N LEU A 148 11.01 8.63 4.09
CA LEU A 148 9.90 7.70 4.25
C LEU A 148 9.60 6.99 2.93
N LEU A 149 9.61 5.66 2.92
CA LEU A 149 9.01 4.86 1.85
C LEU A 149 7.56 4.54 2.20
N VAL A 150 6.62 5.00 1.39
CA VAL A 150 5.21 4.56 1.47
C VAL A 150 5.03 3.32 0.61
N ALA A 151 4.87 2.16 1.24
CA ALA A 151 4.79 0.86 0.58
C ALA A 151 3.36 0.32 0.52
N LYS A 152 3.01 -0.31 -0.61
CA LYS A 152 1.77 -1.06 -0.83
C LYS A 152 2.10 -2.51 -1.13
N LEU A 153 1.82 -3.38 -0.15
CA LEU A 153 2.23 -4.78 -0.21
C LEU A 153 1.10 -5.71 -0.69
N GLY A 154 1.49 -6.78 -1.35
CA GLY A 154 0.60 -7.87 -1.77
C GLY A 154 -0.46 -7.41 -2.77
N GLN A 155 -1.68 -7.91 -2.63
CA GLN A 155 -2.78 -7.65 -3.58
C GLN A 155 -3.64 -6.43 -3.19
N ASP A 156 -3.12 -5.52 -2.37
CA ASP A 156 -3.85 -4.33 -1.94
C ASP A 156 -3.71 -3.18 -2.95
N GLY A 157 -4.77 -2.90 -3.70
CA GLY A 157 -4.85 -1.83 -4.70
C GLY A 157 -5.40 -0.49 -4.19
N HIS A 158 -5.62 -0.31 -2.89
CA HIS A 158 -6.16 0.93 -2.32
C HIS A 158 -5.08 2.01 -2.20
N ASP A 159 -4.73 2.66 -3.30
CA ASP A 159 -3.60 3.61 -3.39
C ASP A 159 -3.91 5.04 -2.92
N ARG A 160 -5.19 5.42 -2.85
CA ARG A 160 -5.59 6.80 -2.51
C ARG A 160 -5.04 7.27 -1.17
N GLY A 161 -5.17 6.45 -0.13
CA GLY A 161 -4.66 6.77 1.21
C GLY A 161 -3.14 6.95 1.20
N ALA A 162 -2.42 6.05 0.57
CA ALA A 162 -0.96 6.11 0.45
C ALA A 162 -0.49 7.40 -0.24
N ARG A 163 -1.16 7.80 -1.34
CA ARG A 163 -0.84 9.05 -2.06
C ARG A 163 -1.15 10.31 -1.25
N VAL A 164 -2.24 10.31 -0.47
CA VAL A 164 -2.59 11.43 0.41
C VAL A 164 -1.52 11.62 1.48
N ILE A 165 -1.13 10.53 2.14
CA ILE A 165 -0.07 10.55 3.16
C ILE A 165 1.26 10.99 2.55
N ALA A 166 1.67 10.43 1.42
CA ALA A 166 2.90 10.83 0.75
C ALA A 166 2.93 12.32 0.43
N THR A 167 1.82 12.87 -0.11
CA THR A 167 1.71 14.31 -0.41
C THR A 167 1.82 15.15 0.87
N ALA A 168 1.10 14.78 1.92
CA ALA A 168 1.07 15.55 3.17
C ALA A 168 2.42 15.50 3.91
N PHE A 169 3.07 14.33 3.93
CA PHE A 169 4.41 14.19 4.53
C PHE A 169 5.48 14.96 3.74
N ALA A 170 5.41 14.96 2.41
CA ALA A 170 6.29 15.79 1.58
C ALA A 170 6.09 17.30 1.88
N ASP A 171 4.85 17.76 2.07
CA ASP A 171 4.53 19.14 2.44
C ASP A 171 5.00 19.49 3.87
N LEU A 172 5.12 18.49 4.76
CA LEU A 172 5.70 18.63 6.09
C LEU A 172 7.23 18.63 6.09
N GLY A 173 7.87 18.31 4.95
CA GLY A 173 9.33 18.37 4.77
C GLY A 173 10.04 17.02 4.86
N PHE A 174 9.31 15.90 4.84
CA PHE A 174 9.92 14.59 4.63
C PHE A 174 10.38 14.41 3.19
N ASP A 175 11.44 13.64 2.99
CA ASP A 175 11.78 13.07 1.70
C ASP A 175 10.94 11.78 1.54
N VAL A 176 10.04 11.77 0.55
CA VAL A 176 9.04 10.70 0.45
C VAL A 176 9.15 9.95 -0.86
N ASP A 177 9.43 8.66 -0.75
CA ASP A 177 9.34 7.71 -1.84
C ASP A 177 7.97 6.98 -1.81
N ILE A 178 7.38 6.76 -2.98
CA ILE A 178 6.18 5.94 -3.11
C ILE A 178 6.56 4.67 -3.86
N GLY A 179 6.40 3.53 -3.19
CA GLY A 179 6.58 2.22 -3.81
C GLY A 179 5.49 1.91 -4.86
N PRO A 180 5.79 1.12 -5.88
CA PRO A 180 4.77 0.63 -6.81
C PRO A 180 3.71 -0.21 -6.08
N LEU A 181 2.53 -0.33 -6.69
CA LEU A 181 1.50 -1.24 -6.19
C LEU A 181 1.97 -2.71 -6.28
N PHE A 182 1.45 -3.52 -5.37
CA PHE A 182 1.64 -4.97 -5.37
C PHE A 182 3.07 -5.44 -5.13
N GLN A 183 3.87 -4.65 -4.42
CA GLN A 183 5.21 -5.08 -4.01
C GLN A 183 5.16 -6.32 -3.12
N THR A 184 6.16 -7.17 -3.28
CA THR A 184 6.46 -8.18 -2.25
C THR A 184 7.17 -7.54 -1.06
N PRO A 185 7.15 -8.14 0.13
CA PRO A 185 7.97 -7.70 1.27
C PRO A 185 9.44 -7.51 0.90
N ALA A 186 10.02 -8.45 0.14
CA ALA A 186 11.41 -8.38 -0.32
C ALA A 186 11.67 -7.18 -1.25
N ASP A 187 10.74 -6.86 -2.15
CA ASP A 187 10.87 -5.70 -3.05
C ASP A 187 10.81 -4.38 -2.28
N ALA A 188 9.89 -4.29 -1.32
CA ALA A 188 9.74 -3.07 -0.51
C ALA A 188 10.96 -2.83 0.38
N VAL A 189 11.47 -3.88 1.03
CA VAL A 189 12.67 -3.76 1.87
C VAL A 189 13.91 -3.45 1.02
N ARG A 190 14.10 -4.12 -0.13
CA ARG A 190 15.17 -3.79 -1.05
C ARG A 190 15.12 -2.32 -1.47
N GLN A 191 13.96 -1.80 -1.87
CA GLN A 191 13.79 -0.40 -2.23
C GLN A 191 14.10 0.53 -1.04
N ALA A 192 13.68 0.15 0.16
CA ALA A 192 13.95 0.92 1.37
C ALA A 192 15.45 1.03 1.66
N VAL A 193 16.19 -0.06 1.51
CA VAL A 193 17.65 -0.11 1.70
C VAL A 193 18.36 0.67 0.59
N GLU A 194 18.01 0.45 -0.68
CA GLU A 194 18.61 1.14 -1.82
C GLU A 194 18.39 2.65 -1.76
N ASN A 195 17.26 3.11 -1.26
CA ASN A 195 16.92 4.52 -1.10
C ASN A 195 17.38 5.10 0.24
N ASP A 196 18.00 4.30 1.11
CA ASP A 196 18.50 4.71 2.43
C ASP A 196 17.40 5.43 3.25
N VAL A 197 16.20 4.79 3.36
CA VAL A 197 15.10 5.38 4.10
C VAL A 197 15.23 5.15 5.61
N HIS A 198 14.67 6.07 6.38
CA HIS A 198 14.58 5.92 7.84
C HIS A 198 13.34 5.12 8.25
N VAL A 199 12.29 5.15 7.40
CA VAL A 199 10.96 4.62 7.75
C VAL A 199 10.34 3.92 6.55
N ILE A 200 9.76 2.74 6.78
CA ILE A 200 8.81 2.11 5.87
C ILE A 200 7.39 2.32 6.43
N GLY A 201 6.56 3.07 5.74
CA GLY A 201 5.14 3.21 6.03
C GLY A 201 4.32 2.24 5.17
N VAL A 202 3.85 1.14 5.76
CA VAL A 202 3.01 0.18 5.04
C VAL A 202 1.56 0.60 5.13
N SER A 203 0.95 0.87 3.96
CA SER A 203 -0.49 1.16 3.87
C SER A 203 -1.27 -0.12 3.61
N SER A 204 -2.09 -0.57 4.56
CA SER A 204 -2.85 -1.82 4.49
C SER A 204 -4.35 -1.59 4.67
N GLN A 205 -5.16 -2.08 3.70
CA GLN A 205 -6.63 -2.04 3.76
C GLN A 205 -7.27 -3.40 3.37
N ALA A 206 -6.46 -4.39 2.99
CA ALA A 206 -6.93 -5.69 2.53
C ALA A 206 -6.60 -6.83 3.51
N ALA A 207 -6.52 -6.55 4.80
CA ALA A 207 -6.29 -7.51 5.90
C ALA A 207 -5.04 -8.41 5.75
N ALA A 208 -4.09 -8.06 4.88
CA ALA A 208 -2.88 -8.85 4.64
C ALA A 208 -1.73 -8.54 5.62
N HIS A 209 -1.91 -7.59 6.56
CA HIS A 209 -0.89 -7.17 7.51
C HIS A 209 -0.35 -8.33 8.36
N ARG A 210 -1.22 -9.25 8.81
CA ARG A 210 -0.82 -10.41 9.63
C ARG A 210 0.13 -11.36 8.91
N THR A 211 0.06 -11.44 7.58
CA THR A 211 0.91 -12.30 6.76
C THR A 211 2.16 -11.56 6.28
N LEU A 212 1.98 -10.33 5.80
CA LEU A 212 3.05 -9.61 5.11
C LEU A 212 4.00 -8.85 6.05
N ILE A 213 3.52 -8.40 7.22
CA ILE A 213 4.40 -7.68 8.16
C ILE A 213 5.48 -8.59 8.77
N PRO A 214 5.19 -9.83 9.21
CA PRO A 214 6.25 -10.76 9.61
C PRO A 214 7.32 -10.96 8.54
N GLU A 215 6.91 -11.05 7.26
CA GLU A 215 7.84 -11.19 6.13
C GLU A 215 8.70 -9.93 5.93
N VAL A 216 8.13 -8.71 6.10
CA VAL A 216 8.89 -7.45 6.06
C VAL A 216 9.93 -7.42 7.17
N MET A 217 9.55 -7.76 8.40
CA MET A 217 10.47 -7.74 9.55
C MET A 217 11.61 -8.75 9.37
N ALA A 218 11.29 -9.98 8.93
CA ALA A 218 12.31 -10.99 8.62
C ALA A 218 13.25 -10.56 7.50
N GLU A 219 12.72 -9.87 6.49
CA GLU A 219 13.52 -9.39 5.37
C GLU A 219 14.45 -8.23 5.77
N LEU A 220 14.01 -7.32 6.65
CA LEU A 220 14.85 -6.29 7.25
C LEU A 220 16.02 -6.89 8.04
N GLU A 221 15.76 -7.93 8.84
CA GLU A 221 16.82 -8.65 9.55
C GLU A 221 17.81 -9.29 8.58
N ARG A 222 17.30 -9.97 7.53
CA ARG A 222 18.12 -10.63 6.51
C ARG A 222 19.05 -9.66 5.78
N GLN A 223 18.60 -8.42 5.57
CA GLN A 223 19.40 -7.38 4.90
C GLN A 223 20.22 -6.52 5.88
N SER A 224 20.22 -6.86 7.18
CA SER A 224 20.90 -6.09 8.24
C SER A 224 20.43 -4.63 8.31
N ALA A 225 19.15 -4.39 8.03
CA ALA A 225 18.50 -3.07 7.97
C ALA A 225 17.46 -2.90 9.11
N SER A 226 17.69 -3.52 10.27
CA SER A 226 16.79 -3.44 11.44
C SER A 226 16.74 -2.06 12.09
N ASP A 227 17.57 -1.14 11.65
CA ASP A 227 17.54 0.28 12.00
C ASP A 227 16.39 1.05 11.31
N ILE A 228 15.89 0.56 10.18
CA ILE A 228 14.71 1.10 9.52
C ILE A 228 13.46 0.81 10.38
N ILE A 229 12.70 1.83 10.73
CA ILE A 229 11.45 1.62 11.49
C ILE A 229 10.29 1.29 10.54
N VAL A 230 9.40 0.41 11.00
CA VAL A 230 8.18 0.05 10.29
C VAL A 230 6.98 0.64 11.01
N VAL A 231 6.17 1.40 10.27
CA VAL A 231 4.88 1.92 10.75
C VAL A 231 3.75 1.43 9.85
N LEU A 232 2.58 1.21 10.43
CA LEU A 232 1.40 0.78 9.67
C LEU A 232 0.39 1.90 9.57
N GLY A 233 -0.20 2.04 8.39
CA GLY A 233 -1.31 2.95 8.15
C GLY A 233 -2.47 2.23 7.45
N GLY A 234 -3.68 2.71 7.66
CA GLY A 234 -4.88 2.16 7.02
C GLY A 234 -5.86 1.53 8.02
N VAL A 235 -6.50 0.44 7.62
CA VAL A 235 -7.52 -0.21 8.46
C VAL A 235 -6.92 -1.47 9.11
N ILE A 236 -6.32 -1.29 10.29
CA ILE A 236 -5.78 -2.37 11.09
C ILE A 236 -6.72 -2.59 12.28
N PRO A 237 -7.34 -3.76 12.42
CA PRO A 237 -8.24 -4.04 13.54
C PRO A 237 -7.52 -3.88 14.89
N PRO A 238 -8.14 -3.25 15.90
CA PRO A 238 -7.51 -3.03 17.23
C PRO A 238 -7.01 -4.32 17.90
N GLN A 239 -7.69 -5.43 17.66
CA GLN A 239 -7.29 -6.75 18.18
C GLN A 239 -5.94 -7.22 17.63
N ASP A 240 -5.53 -6.77 16.43
CA ASP A 240 -4.27 -7.15 15.81
C ASP A 240 -3.10 -6.24 16.24
N HIS A 241 -3.37 -5.08 16.87
CA HIS A 241 -2.34 -4.12 17.26
C HIS A 241 -1.27 -4.74 18.15
N VAL A 242 -1.69 -5.52 19.17
CA VAL A 242 -0.76 -6.16 20.12
C VAL A 242 0.21 -7.11 19.38
N GLU A 243 -0.28 -7.85 18.40
CA GLU A 243 0.53 -8.76 17.59
C GLU A 243 1.53 -7.97 16.73
N MET A 244 1.07 -6.89 16.08
CA MET A 244 1.93 -6.04 15.24
C MET A 244 3.05 -5.37 16.06
N TYR A 245 2.74 -4.84 17.25
CA TYR A 245 3.76 -4.28 18.14
C TYR A 245 4.77 -5.33 18.61
N LYS A 246 4.34 -6.58 18.90
CA LYS A 246 5.26 -7.67 19.25
C LYS A 246 6.21 -8.06 18.11
N LEU A 247 5.78 -7.88 16.87
CA LEU A 247 6.60 -8.07 15.68
C LEU A 247 7.63 -6.95 15.48
N GLY A 248 7.53 -5.84 16.22
CA GLY A 248 8.45 -4.71 16.09
C GLY A 248 7.92 -3.52 15.29
N VAL A 249 6.62 -3.51 14.94
CA VAL A 249 5.99 -2.31 14.36
C VAL A 249 6.07 -1.18 15.38
N ALA A 250 6.56 -0.01 14.95
CA ALA A 250 6.83 1.11 15.82
C ALA A 250 5.57 1.95 16.12
N ALA A 251 4.65 2.06 15.17
CA ALA A 251 3.38 2.77 15.33
C ALA A 251 2.32 2.27 14.35
N ILE A 252 1.04 2.45 14.73
CA ILE A 252 -0.12 2.13 13.90
C ILE A 252 -1.01 3.36 13.84
N TYR A 253 -1.33 3.82 12.61
CA TYR A 253 -2.14 5.00 12.32
C TYR A 253 -3.42 4.58 11.61
N GLY A 254 -4.53 4.57 12.33
CA GLY A 254 -5.85 4.21 11.82
C GLY A 254 -6.57 5.36 11.10
N PRO A 255 -7.80 5.10 10.59
CA PRO A 255 -8.67 6.14 10.07
C PRO A 255 -8.95 7.22 11.12
N GLY A 256 -8.92 8.49 10.69
CA GLY A 256 -9.11 9.63 11.61
C GLY A 256 -7.83 10.12 12.29
N THR A 257 -6.70 9.45 12.11
CA THR A 257 -5.42 9.97 12.60
C THR A 257 -5.09 11.29 11.91
N HIS A 258 -4.84 12.31 12.71
CA HIS A 258 -4.43 13.63 12.24
C HIS A 258 -3.03 13.57 11.63
N VAL A 259 -2.86 13.98 10.37
CA VAL A 259 -1.61 13.76 9.64
C VAL A 259 -0.41 14.46 10.26
N PRO A 260 -0.47 15.75 10.68
CA PRO A 260 0.62 16.40 11.40
C PRO A 260 1.04 15.67 12.69
N ALA A 261 0.07 15.14 13.45
CA ALA A 261 0.38 14.38 14.67
C ALA A 261 1.09 13.04 14.36
N ALA A 262 0.70 12.36 13.28
CA ALA A 262 1.41 11.16 12.82
C ALA A 262 2.86 11.47 12.41
N ALA A 263 3.08 12.57 11.68
CA ALA A 263 4.41 13.01 11.28
C ALA A 263 5.30 13.35 12.49
N GLN A 264 4.76 14.09 13.46
CA GLN A 264 5.45 14.39 14.71
C GLN A 264 5.84 13.08 15.45
N GLY A 265 4.89 12.14 15.59
CA GLY A 265 5.15 10.85 16.23
C GLY A 265 6.26 10.05 15.55
N ILE A 266 6.35 10.08 14.21
CA ILE A 266 7.42 9.42 13.46
C ILE A 266 8.78 10.10 13.74
N VAL A 267 8.84 11.43 13.75
CA VAL A 267 10.08 12.16 14.09
C VAL A 267 10.54 11.84 15.51
N ASP A 268 9.61 11.75 16.45
CA ASP A 268 9.92 11.39 17.84
C ASP A 268 10.48 9.96 17.96
N LEU A 269 9.91 9.00 17.24
CA LEU A 269 10.40 7.62 17.15
C LEU A 269 11.81 7.55 16.59
N LEU A 270 12.09 8.30 15.52
CA LEU A 270 13.43 8.41 14.94
C LEU A 270 14.43 9.03 15.92
N GLY A 271 14.00 10.03 16.71
CA GLY A 271 14.84 10.67 17.72
C GLY A 271 15.19 9.74 18.90
N GLN A 272 14.34 8.77 19.23
CA GLN A 272 14.58 7.79 20.28
C GLN A 272 15.63 6.73 19.89
N ARG A 273 15.69 6.34 18.62
CA ARG A 273 16.64 5.34 18.12
C ARG A 273 18.06 5.86 17.90
N GLN A 274 18.23 7.17 17.85
CA GLN A 274 19.55 7.80 17.68
C GLN A 274 20.27 8.10 19.04
N ARG A 275 19.62 7.80 20.15
CA ARG A 275 20.21 7.89 21.50
C ARG A 275 20.75 6.55 21.94
#